data_c7d8c060cb8db206fe2cf9db7bdd0dff
#
_entry.id   c7d8c060cb8db206fe2cf9db7bdd0dff
#
_cell.length_a   1.000
_cell.length_b   1.000
_cell.length_c   1.000
_cell.angle_alpha   90.00
_cell.angle_beta   90.00
_cell.angle_gamma   90.00
#
_symmetry.space_group_name_H-M   'P 1'
#
loop_
_entity.id
_entity.type
_entity.pdbx_description
1 polymer ?
#
loop_
_entity_poly.entity_id
_entity_poly.type
_entity_poly.pdbx_seq_one_letter_code
_entity_poly.pdbx_strand_id
1 'polypeptide(L)'
;MEEEPWSRATLRVWAGEMTVAQIGAALKIGAERSDRLWCVDAGGGDLHLDDLLKRVEALLTEHREALVQVAARCDVDLFVSWSPKPGQDSVCLGPGLIELLGELGAHVVMDTLTD
;
A
#
# COMPACT_ATOMS: atom_id res chain seq x y z
N MET A 1 11.29 28.74 -0.32
CA MET A 1 11.56 27.46 0.32
C MET A 1 11.21 26.33 -0.65
N GLU A 2 12.14 25.48 -0.89
CA GLU A 2 11.89 24.34 -1.76
C GLU A 2 11.18 23.25 -1.00
N GLU A 3 10.15 22.69 -1.60
CA GLU A 3 9.53 21.50 -1.08
C GLU A 3 10.32 20.31 -1.54
N GLU A 4 10.63 19.41 -0.63
CA GLU A 4 11.28 18.17 -1.01
C GLU A 4 10.27 17.27 -1.72
N PRO A 5 10.74 16.43 -2.64
CA PRO A 5 9.88 15.40 -3.21
C PRO A 5 9.26 14.57 -2.09
N TRP A 6 7.98 14.30 -2.21
CA TRP A 6 7.26 13.55 -1.20
C TRP A 6 6.45 12.45 -1.87
N SER A 7 6.55 11.26 -1.33
CA SER A 7 5.79 10.13 -1.82
C SER A 7 5.46 9.19 -0.67
N ARG A 8 4.37 8.46 -0.80
CA ARG A 8 3.92 7.50 0.19
C ARG A 8 3.18 6.37 -0.51
N ALA A 9 3.42 5.15 -0.07
CA ALA A 9 2.66 4.00 -0.51
C ALA A 9 2.17 3.26 0.73
N THR A 10 0.86 3.11 0.85
CA THR A 10 0.22 2.54 2.03
C THR A 10 -0.68 1.38 1.61
N LEU A 11 -0.44 0.21 2.18
CA LEU A 11 -1.35 -0.92 2.02
C LEU A 11 -2.46 -0.77 3.06
N ARG A 12 -3.72 -0.76 2.59
CA ARG A 12 -4.88 -0.58 3.46
C ARG A 12 -5.78 -1.79 3.38
N VAL A 13 -6.23 -2.25 4.54
CA VAL A 13 -7.20 -3.34 4.64
C VAL A 13 -8.39 -2.81 5.44
N TRP A 14 -9.55 -2.85 4.80
CA TRP A 14 -10.79 -2.35 5.39
C TRP A 14 -11.52 -3.49 6.08
N ALA A 15 -11.88 -3.30 7.34
CA ALA A 15 -12.60 -4.31 8.10
C ALA A 15 -13.89 -4.69 7.39
N GLY A 16 -14.13 -5.99 7.30
CA GLY A 16 -15.33 -6.55 6.70
C GLY A 16 -15.78 -7.72 7.55
N GLU A 17 -15.57 -8.94 7.06
CA GLU A 17 -15.85 -10.14 7.85
C GLU A 17 -14.81 -10.37 8.94
N MET A 18 -13.68 -9.67 8.88
CA MET A 18 -12.67 -9.68 9.94
C MET A 18 -12.60 -8.30 10.57
N THR A 19 -12.39 -8.26 11.88
CA THR A 19 -12.13 -7.02 12.59
C THR A 19 -10.68 -6.56 12.36
N VAL A 20 -10.39 -5.31 12.66
CA VAL A 20 -9.03 -4.78 12.55
C VAL A 20 -8.06 -5.57 13.43
N ALA A 21 -8.51 -5.99 14.62
CA ALA A 21 -7.68 -6.81 15.51
C ALA A 21 -7.35 -8.18 14.90
N GLN A 22 -8.35 -8.80 14.26
CA GLN A 22 -8.15 -10.09 13.59
C GLN A 22 -7.22 -9.95 12.38
N ILE A 23 -7.35 -8.87 11.63
CA ILE A 23 -6.46 -8.58 10.50
C ILE A 23 -5.02 -8.47 10.99
N GLY A 24 -4.80 -7.70 12.04
CA GLY A 24 -3.47 -7.52 12.61
C GLY A 24 -2.86 -8.83 13.11
N ALA A 25 -3.68 -9.67 13.75
CA ALA A 25 -3.23 -10.97 14.24
C ALA A 25 -2.85 -11.91 13.08
N ALA A 26 -3.60 -11.86 11.98
CA ALA A 26 -3.34 -12.70 10.82
C ALA A 26 -2.08 -12.28 10.07
N LEU A 27 -1.88 -10.98 9.90
CA LEU A 27 -0.77 -10.46 9.10
C LEU A 27 0.53 -10.36 9.88
N LYS A 28 0.46 -10.16 11.19
CA LYS A 28 1.62 -10.08 12.08
C LYS A 28 2.62 -9.00 11.65
N ILE A 29 2.12 -7.91 11.11
CA ILE A 29 2.91 -6.75 10.70
C ILE A 29 2.54 -5.60 11.64
N GLY A 30 3.53 -4.84 12.09
CA GLY A 30 3.27 -3.61 12.84
C GLY A 30 2.58 -2.60 11.95
N ALA A 31 1.45 -2.07 12.39
CA ALA A 31 0.61 -1.24 11.53
C ALA A 31 -0.17 -0.23 12.35
N GLU A 32 -0.68 0.78 11.67
CA GLU A 32 -1.61 1.71 12.25
C GLU A 32 -3.02 1.17 12.13
N ARG A 33 -3.86 1.46 13.12
CA ARG A 33 -5.23 0.94 13.17
C ARG A 33 -6.20 2.04 13.57
N SER A 34 -7.39 1.95 12.99
CA SER A 34 -8.56 2.69 13.46
C SER A 34 -9.71 1.68 13.57
N ASP A 35 -10.93 2.15 13.79
CA ASP A 35 -12.07 1.23 13.99
C ASP A 35 -12.32 0.32 12.80
N ARG A 36 -12.05 0.79 11.59
CA ARG A 36 -12.37 0.05 10.36
C ARG A 36 -11.20 -0.13 9.41
N LEU A 37 -10.05 0.45 9.75
CA LEU A 37 -8.93 0.45 8.83
C LEU A 37 -7.67 -0.04 9.52
N TRP A 38 -7.04 -1.03 8.91
CA TRP A 38 -5.70 -1.46 9.21
C TRP A 38 -4.81 -1.02 8.05
N CYS A 39 -3.68 -0.37 8.33
CA CYS A 39 -2.81 0.05 7.24
C CYS A 39 -1.34 0.02 7.65
N VAL A 40 -0.48 -0.19 6.66
CA VAL A 40 0.95 -0.18 6.85
C VAL A 40 1.59 0.61 5.71
N ASP A 41 2.46 1.56 6.07
CA ASP A 41 3.24 2.30 5.08
C ASP A 41 4.46 1.49 4.67
N ALA A 42 4.70 1.41 3.37
CA ALA A 42 5.90 0.77 2.85
C ALA A 42 7.13 1.67 3.00
N GLY A 43 6.92 2.92 3.36
CA GLY A 43 7.92 3.96 3.50
C GLY A 43 7.36 5.26 2.96
N GLY A 44 8.14 6.30 2.96
CA GLY A 44 7.67 7.58 2.48
C GLY A 44 8.76 8.63 2.56
N GLY A 45 8.35 9.90 2.47
CA GLY A 45 9.24 11.03 2.57
C GLY A 45 10.03 11.25 1.30
N ASP A 46 11.34 11.15 1.40
CA ASP A 46 12.26 11.45 0.31
C ASP A 46 12.56 10.26 -0.60
N LEU A 47 11.96 9.10 -0.33
CA LEU A 47 12.18 7.94 -1.19
C LEU A 47 11.51 8.13 -2.55
N HIS A 48 12.20 7.72 -3.60
CA HIS A 48 11.62 7.73 -4.93
C HIS A 48 10.46 6.74 -4.98
N LEU A 49 9.41 7.11 -5.72
CA LEU A 49 8.21 6.29 -5.80
C LEU A 49 8.49 4.87 -6.30
N ASP A 50 9.40 4.72 -7.27
CA ASP A 50 9.76 3.40 -7.77
C ASP A 50 10.33 2.50 -6.68
N ASP A 51 11.11 3.08 -5.77
CA ASP A 51 11.69 2.32 -4.66
C ASP A 51 10.62 1.95 -3.64
N LEU A 52 9.65 2.83 -3.42
CA LEU A 52 8.51 2.52 -2.56
C LEU A 52 7.69 1.36 -3.11
N LEU A 53 7.45 1.35 -4.42
CA LEU A 53 6.68 0.27 -5.04
C LEU A 53 7.42 -1.07 -4.98
N LYS A 54 8.75 -1.05 -5.05
CA LYS A 54 9.54 -2.26 -4.83
C LYS A 54 9.39 -2.78 -3.41
N ARG A 55 9.33 -1.88 -2.43
CA ARG A 55 9.09 -2.25 -1.04
C ARG A 55 7.71 -2.84 -0.85
N VAL A 56 6.70 -2.28 -1.53
CA VAL A 56 5.35 -2.83 -1.52
C VAL A 56 5.36 -4.25 -2.07
N GLU A 57 5.99 -4.45 -3.21
CA GLU A 57 6.07 -5.77 -3.81
C GLU A 57 6.73 -6.79 -2.87
N ALA A 58 7.82 -6.39 -2.20
CA ALA A 58 8.49 -7.25 -1.24
C ALA A 58 7.58 -7.58 -0.06
N LEU A 59 6.85 -6.59 0.44
CA LEU A 59 5.91 -6.77 1.54
C LEU A 59 4.80 -7.75 1.17
N LEU A 60 4.21 -7.57 -0.01
CA LEU A 60 3.15 -8.45 -0.49
C LEU A 60 3.65 -9.88 -0.71
N THR A 61 4.86 -10.02 -1.24
CA THR A 61 5.46 -11.33 -1.46
C THR A 61 5.71 -12.05 -0.14
N GLU A 62 6.26 -11.34 0.83
CA GLU A 62 6.58 -11.92 2.14
C GLU A 62 5.33 -12.38 2.89
N HIS A 63 4.24 -11.65 2.76
CA HIS A 63 3.01 -11.93 3.51
C HIS A 63 1.88 -12.46 2.61
N ARG A 64 2.22 -12.99 1.46
CA ARG A 64 1.27 -13.38 0.43
C ARG A 64 0.14 -14.28 0.93
N GLU A 65 0.49 -15.38 1.61
CA GLU A 65 -0.51 -16.34 2.04
C GLU A 65 -1.53 -15.73 3.01
N ALA A 66 -1.04 -15.00 4.00
CA ALA A 66 -1.90 -14.36 4.97
C ALA A 66 -2.76 -13.29 4.30
N LEU A 67 -2.19 -12.51 3.39
CA LEU A 67 -2.92 -11.47 2.67
C LEU A 67 -4.02 -12.05 1.79
N VAL A 68 -3.77 -13.16 1.11
CA VAL A 68 -4.80 -13.82 0.31
C VAL A 68 -5.98 -14.23 1.17
N GLN A 69 -5.73 -14.78 2.36
CA GLN A 69 -6.80 -15.17 3.28
C GLN A 69 -7.58 -13.97 3.78
N VAL A 70 -6.88 -12.89 4.11
CA VAL A 70 -7.53 -11.64 4.57
C VAL A 70 -8.33 -11.01 3.42
N ALA A 71 -7.78 -10.99 2.23
CA ALA A 71 -8.44 -10.38 1.06
C ALA A 71 -9.71 -11.11 0.65
N ALA A 72 -9.84 -12.38 1.00
CA ALA A 72 -11.06 -13.14 0.75
C ALA A 72 -12.22 -12.67 1.63
N ARG A 73 -11.94 -11.94 2.71
CA ARG A 73 -12.92 -11.53 3.71
C ARG A 73 -12.97 -10.02 3.94
N CYS A 74 -12.03 -9.29 3.40
CA CYS A 74 -11.91 -7.84 3.58
C CYS A 74 -11.51 -7.18 2.28
N ASP A 75 -11.81 -5.90 2.14
CA ASP A 75 -11.36 -5.13 1.00
C ASP A 75 -9.93 -4.66 1.22
N VAL A 76 -9.11 -4.82 0.20
CA VAL A 76 -7.70 -4.41 0.24
C VAL A 76 -7.46 -3.38 -0.86
N ASP A 77 -6.73 -2.33 -0.55
CA ASP A 77 -6.26 -1.41 -1.57
C ASP A 77 -4.82 -0.97 -1.29
N LEU A 78 -4.18 -0.51 -2.35
CA LEU A 78 -2.88 0.14 -2.26
C LEU A 78 -3.10 1.61 -2.55
N PHE A 79 -2.86 2.46 -1.57
CA PHE A 79 -2.96 3.91 -1.72
C PHE A 79 -1.58 4.48 -2.00
N VAL A 80 -1.43 5.11 -3.17
CA VAL A 80 -0.17 5.71 -3.59
C VAL A 80 -0.39 7.21 -3.75
N SER A 81 0.38 8.00 -3.04
CA SER A 81 0.29 9.44 -3.15
C SER A 81 1.69 10.03 -3.34
N TRP A 82 1.76 11.07 -4.14
CA TRP A 82 3.04 11.74 -4.37
C TRP A 82 2.82 13.19 -4.80
N SER A 83 3.85 13.98 -4.55
CA SER A 83 3.89 15.36 -5.01
C SER A 83 4.66 15.37 -6.33
N PRO A 84 4.01 15.72 -7.46
CA PRO A 84 4.70 15.72 -8.74
C PRO A 84 5.90 16.68 -8.74
N LYS A 85 7.01 16.19 -9.18
CA LYS A 85 8.26 16.94 -9.34
C LYS A 85 8.89 16.55 -10.66
N PRO A 86 9.81 17.34 -11.20
CA PRO A 86 10.53 16.90 -12.38
C PRO A 86 11.15 15.53 -12.15
N GLY A 87 10.83 14.58 -13.00
CA GLY A 87 11.27 13.20 -12.88
C GLY A 87 10.38 12.30 -12.05
N GLN A 88 9.30 12.84 -11.45
CA GLN A 88 8.37 12.05 -10.66
C GLN A 88 6.91 12.31 -11.06
N ASP A 89 6.67 12.55 -12.31
CA ASP A 89 5.34 12.83 -12.82
C ASP A 89 4.63 11.58 -13.37
N SER A 90 5.27 10.43 -13.28
CA SER A 90 4.67 9.19 -13.74
C SER A 90 4.95 8.06 -12.74
N VAL A 91 4.12 7.04 -12.80
CA VAL A 91 4.21 5.86 -11.95
C VAL A 91 4.20 4.62 -12.83
N CYS A 92 5.10 3.69 -12.54
CA CYS A 92 5.15 2.42 -13.24
C CYS A 92 4.92 1.28 -12.26
N LEU A 93 3.87 0.50 -12.50
CA LEU A 93 3.62 -0.72 -11.74
C LEU A 93 4.16 -1.90 -12.53
N GLY A 94 5.15 -2.58 -11.99
CA GLY A 94 5.74 -3.73 -12.66
C GLY A 94 4.81 -4.94 -12.67
N PRO A 95 5.08 -5.92 -13.55
CA PRO A 95 4.19 -7.09 -13.69
C PRO A 95 4.07 -7.93 -12.43
N GLY A 96 5.14 -8.05 -11.64
CA GLY A 96 5.08 -8.79 -10.39
C GLY A 96 4.15 -8.15 -9.38
N LEU A 97 4.20 -6.83 -9.25
CA LEU A 97 3.32 -6.11 -8.35
C LEU A 97 1.86 -6.18 -8.83
N ILE A 98 1.63 -6.01 -10.13
CA ILE A 98 0.29 -6.11 -10.70
C ILE A 98 -0.31 -7.48 -10.44
N GLU A 99 0.48 -8.54 -10.62
CA GLU A 99 0.03 -9.89 -10.38
C GLU A 99 -0.36 -10.12 -8.93
N LEU A 100 0.47 -9.64 -7.99
CA LEU A 100 0.17 -9.76 -6.56
C LEU A 100 -1.09 -8.99 -6.17
N LEU A 101 -1.24 -7.77 -6.66
CA LEU A 101 -2.44 -6.98 -6.39
C LEU A 101 -3.68 -7.62 -6.99
N GLY A 102 -3.57 -8.18 -8.19
CA GLY A 102 -4.67 -8.89 -8.83
C GLY A 102 -5.09 -10.13 -8.06
N GLU A 103 -4.14 -10.85 -7.51
CA GLU A 103 -4.42 -12.04 -6.68
C GLU A 103 -5.21 -11.66 -5.43
N LEU A 104 -4.94 -10.48 -4.86
CA LEU A 104 -5.67 -9.99 -3.70
C LEU A 104 -6.99 -9.32 -4.07
N GLY A 105 -7.25 -9.12 -5.36
CA GLY A 105 -8.40 -8.33 -5.78
C GLY A 105 -8.31 -6.89 -5.31
N ALA A 106 -7.10 -6.38 -5.15
CA ALA A 106 -6.87 -5.08 -4.56
C ALA A 106 -7.06 -3.96 -5.57
N HIS A 107 -7.66 -2.86 -5.13
CA HIS A 107 -7.69 -1.64 -5.90
C HIS A 107 -6.40 -0.86 -5.70
N VAL A 108 -6.02 -0.10 -6.71
CA VAL A 108 -4.92 0.86 -6.59
C VAL A 108 -5.52 2.25 -6.65
N VAL A 109 -5.32 3.02 -5.60
CA VAL A 109 -5.80 4.41 -5.54
C VAL A 109 -4.58 5.31 -5.66
N MET A 110 -4.60 6.18 -6.65
CA MET A 110 -3.50 7.11 -6.89
C MET A 110 -3.97 8.53 -6.66
N ASP A 111 -3.18 9.26 -5.89
CA ASP A 111 -3.52 10.63 -5.54
C ASP A 111 -2.27 11.50 -5.67
N THR A 112 -2.39 12.54 -6.48
CA THR A 112 -1.30 13.50 -6.61
C THR A 112 -1.57 14.71 -5.75
N LEU A 113 -0.55 15.13 -5.01
CA LEU A 113 -0.65 16.30 -4.17
C LEU A 113 -0.17 17.50 -4.97
N THR A 114 -1.13 18.24 -5.49
CA THR A 114 -0.86 19.49 -6.24
C THR A 114 -1.46 20.66 -5.51
N ASP A 115 -0.77 21.78 -5.59
CA ASP A 115 -1.30 23.03 -5.05
C ASP A 115 -2.26 23.70 -6.02
#